data_fd1754d71af42d8ffe26b9a7633128fa
#
_entry.id   fd1754d71af42d8ffe26b9a7633128fa
#
_cell.length_a   1.000
_cell.length_b   1.000
_cell.length_c   1.000
_cell.angle_alpha   90.00
_cell.angle_beta   90.00
_cell.angle_gamma   90.00
#
_symmetry.space_group_name_H-M   'P 1'
#
loop_
_entity.id
_entity.type
_entity.pdbx_description
1 polymer ?
#
loop_
_entity_poly.entity_id
_entity_poly.type
_entity_poly.pdbx_seq_one_letter_code
_entity_poly.pdbx_strand_id
1 'polypeptide(L)'
;METILSLKNLDKRFGRVHAVNNLSFDIQKGNVYGILGPNGSGKSTTLGIILNVVNKTSGEFSWFDGNLSTHQALKKVGAIIERPNFYPYMTAIQNLSLICKIKEISTEKIEEKLKIVNLFERRNSKFKTYSLGMKQRLAIASALLNNPEILILDEPTNGLDPQGIHEIREIIQKIAKNGTTILLASHLLDEVEKVCSHVVVIREGVKLYSGRVDEMSASHGLFELNTNEPKNKLISILNNNSNIGSVREEGDLVVAYLTTEMEATDINNYLFKNGITVSHLVKRKPSLEEQFLDLTNNN
;
A
#
# COMPACT_ATOMS: atom_id res chain seq x y z
N MET A 1 -20.64 6.98 2.70
CA MET A 1 -19.42 6.91 3.56
C MET A 1 -18.80 8.29 3.60
N GLU A 2 -18.22 8.71 4.73
CA GLU A 2 -17.59 10.02 4.88
C GLU A 2 -16.23 10.05 4.15
N THR A 3 -16.02 11.05 3.26
CA THR A 3 -14.75 11.21 2.53
C THR A 3 -13.78 12.03 3.38
N ILE A 4 -12.65 11.44 3.76
CA ILE A 4 -11.65 12.12 4.58
C ILE A 4 -10.66 12.93 3.73
N LEU A 5 -10.41 12.50 2.49
CA LEU A 5 -9.55 13.20 1.52
C LEU A 5 -10.07 12.96 0.10
N SER A 6 -10.18 14.03 -0.68
CA SER A 6 -10.54 13.98 -2.12
C SER A 6 -9.51 14.74 -2.94
N LEU A 7 -9.03 14.13 -4.02
CA LEU A 7 -8.17 14.76 -5.02
C LEU A 7 -8.92 14.84 -6.35
N LYS A 8 -8.89 16.02 -7.00
CA LYS A 8 -9.55 16.25 -8.30
C LYS A 8 -8.57 16.89 -9.28
N ASN A 9 -8.22 16.14 -10.32
CA ASN A 9 -7.35 16.57 -11.42
C ASN A 9 -6.04 17.20 -10.89
N LEU A 10 -5.48 16.62 -9.83
CA LEU A 10 -4.28 17.14 -9.20
C LEU A 10 -3.10 17.05 -10.15
N ASP A 11 -2.37 18.15 -10.29
CA ASP A 11 -1.24 18.24 -11.21
C ASP A 11 -0.02 18.87 -10.53
N LYS A 12 1.17 18.35 -10.82
CA LYS A 12 2.43 18.89 -10.35
C LYS A 12 3.53 18.73 -11.39
N ARG A 13 4.12 19.86 -11.76
CA ARG A 13 5.32 19.92 -12.59
C ARG A 13 6.49 20.54 -11.83
N PHE A 14 7.66 19.94 -12.00
CA PHE A 14 8.95 20.48 -11.59
C PHE A 14 9.77 20.72 -12.86
N GLY A 15 9.72 21.93 -13.39
CA GLY A 15 10.32 22.24 -14.68
C GLY A 15 9.78 21.31 -15.78
N ARG A 16 10.64 20.45 -16.33
CA ARG A 16 10.27 19.48 -17.38
C ARG A 16 9.65 18.18 -16.85
N VAL A 17 9.79 17.90 -15.56
CA VAL A 17 9.28 16.67 -14.96
C VAL A 17 7.82 16.84 -14.57
N HIS A 18 6.94 16.00 -15.11
CA HIS A 18 5.51 15.94 -14.76
C HIS A 18 5.31 14.88 -13.67
N ALA A 19 5.50 15.29 -12.42
CA ALA A 19 5.55 14.38 -11.27
C ALA A 19 4.17 13.84 -10.85
N VAL A 20 3.10 14.62 -11.03
CA VAL A 20 1.71 14.23 -10.81
C VAL A 20 0.90 14.76 -11.99
N ASN A 21 0.14 13.90 -12.66
CA ASN A 21 -0.54 14.19 -13.90
C ASN A 21 -2.02 13.81 -13.81
N ASN A 22 -2.87 14.81 -13.65
CA ASN A 22 -4.33 14.67 -13.62
C ASN A 22 -4.85 13.61 -12.63
N LEU A 23 -4.26 13.58 -11.42
CA LEU A 23 -4.53 12.55 -10.42
C LEU A 23 -5.83 12.84 -9.66
N SER A 24 -6.77 11.89 -9.70
CA SER A 24 -8.07 11.99 -9.03
C SER A 24 -8.41 10.68 -8.31
N PHE A 25 -8.66 10.74 -6.99
CA PHE A 25 -9.17 9.64 -6.17
C PHE A 25 -9.67 10.15 -4.82
N ASP A 26 -10.45 9.33 -4.13
CA ASP A 26 -11.02 9.62 -2.82
C ASP A 26 -10.56 8.59 -1.78
N ILE A 27 -10.38 9.06 -0.55
CA ILE A 27 -10.09 8.24 0.63
C ILE A 27 -11.29 8.29 1.57
N GLN A 28 -11.91 7.13 1.80
CA GLN A 28 -13.04 6.98 2.70
C GLN A 28 -12.55 6.68 4.12
N LYS A 29 -13.22 7.27 5.10
CA LYS A 29 -12.91 7.11 6.53
C LYS A 29 -12.96 5.64 6.97
N GLY A 30 -12.05 5.25 7.86
CA GLY A 30 -12.02 3.93 8.49
C GLY A 30 -11.36 2.83 7.65
N ASN A 31 -10.83 3.15 6.46
CA ASN A 31 -10.14 2.21 5.59
C ASN A 31 -8.62 2.38 5.60
N VAL A 32 -7.91 1.36 5.13
CA VAL A 32 -6.47 1.40 4.88
C VAL A 32 -6.24 1.45 3.38
N TYR A 33 -5.66 2.54 2.90
CA TYR A 33 -5.34 2.76 1.50
C TYR A 33 -3.85 2.64 1.25
N GLY A 34 -3.47 1.89 0.22
CA GLY A 34 -2.12 1.84 -0.31
C GLY A 34 -1.99 2.71 -1.58
N ILE A 35 -1.03 3.62 -1.64
CA ILE A 35 -0.59 4.23 -2.90
C ILE A 35 0.60 3.43 -3.39
N LEU A 36 0.41 2.69 -4.48
CA LEU A 36 1.40 1.82 -5.10
C LEU A 36 2.02 2.45 -6.33
N GLY A 37 3.29 2.20 -6.53
CA GLY A 37 3.99 2.57 -7.75
C GLY A 37 5.51 2.50 -7.58
N PRO A 38 6.27 2.41 -8.68
CA PRO A 38 7.72 2.40 -8.63
C PRO A 38 8.28 3.72 -8.07
N ASN A 39 9.58 3.75 -7.79
CA ASN A 39 10.26 4.99 -7.40
C ASN A 39 10.13 6.02 -8.53
N GLY A 40 9.82 7.26 -8.15
CA GLY A 40 9.58 8.34 -9.12
C GLY A 40 8.16 8.38 -9.72
N SER A 41 7.24 7.49 -9.34
CA SER A 41 5.86 7.49 -9.86
C SER A 41 4.99 8.66 -9.38
N GLY A 42 5.45 9.49 -8.43
CA GLY A 42 4.71 10.64 -7.91
C GLY A 42 4.09 10.45 -6.52
N LYS A 43 4.27 9.30 -5.85
CA LYS A 43 3.70 9.01 -4.51
C LYS A 43 4.05 10.07 -3.48
N SER A 44 5.33 10.25 -3.16
CA SER A 44 5.80 11.22 -2.15
C SER A 44 5.47 12.66 -2.55
N THR A 45 5.47 12.99 -3.86
CA THR A 45 5.03 14.29 -4.36
C THR A 45 3.55 14.52 -4.05
N THR A 46 2.70 13.53 -4.29
CA THR A 46 1.26 13.60 -3.96
C THR A 46 1.05 13.78 -2.47
N LEU A 47 1.76 13.00 -1.62
CA LEU A 47 1.71 13.17 -0.18
C LEU A 47 2.19 14.55 0.27
N GLY A 48 3.27 15.07 -0.33
CA GLY A 48 3.78 16.42 -0.05
C GLY A 48 2.77 17.52 -0.38
N ILE A 49 1.98 17.36 -1.46
CA ILE A 49 0.95 18.32 -1.84
C ILE A 49 -0.21 18.32 -0.84
N ILE A 50 -0.77 17.18 -0.52
CA ILE A 50 -1.92 17.09 0.40
C ILE A 50 -1.56 17.52 1.82
N LEU A 51 -0.29 17.39 2.21
CA LEU A 51 0.25 17.88 3.49
C LEU A 51 0.72 19.34 3.44
N ASN A 52 0.50 20.02 2.32
CA ASN A 52 0.85 21.42 2.12
C ASN A 52 2.36 21.74 2.27
N VAL A 53 3.21 20.74 1.99
CA VAL A 53 4.68 20.89 1.94
C VAL A 53 5.14 21.23 0.53
N VAL A 54 4.41 20.72 -0.48
CA VAL A 54 4.67 20.98 -1.91
C VAL A 54 3.48 21.70 -2.52
N ASN A 55 3.72 22.82 -3.21
CA ASN A 55 2.68 23.53 -3.94
C ASN A 55 2.26 22.74 -5.19
N LYS A 56 0.97 22.52 -5.39
CA LYS A 56 0.43 21.98 -6.64
C LYS A 56 0.61 22.96 -7.81
N THR A 57 0.63 22.46 -9.03
CA THR A 57 0.61 23.28 -10.24
C THR A 57 -0.84 23.66 -10.61
N SER A 58 -1.75 22.66 -10.59
CA SER A 58 -3.19 22.85 -10.81
C SER A 58 -4.00 21.74 -10.15
N GLY A 59 -5.30 21.71 -10.38
CA GLY A 59 -6.21 20.77 -9.73
C GLY A 59 -6.56 21.15 -8.29
N GLU A 60 -7.28 20.29 -7.59
CA GLU A 60 -7.79 20.57 -6.25
C GLU A 60 -7.63 19.37 -5.36
N PHE A 61 -7.56 19.60 -4.06
CA PHE A 61 -7.77 18.58 -3.03
C PHE A 61 -8.56 19.18 -1.87
N SER A 62 -9.33 18.36 -1.20
CA SER A 62 -10.10 18.76 -0.03
C SER A 62 -10.04 17.69 1.05
N TRP A 63 -10.06 18.15 2.30
CA TRP A 63 -10.10 17.33 3.50
C TRP A 63 -11.49 17.34 4.11
N PHE A 64 -11.94 16.20 4.66
CA PHE A 64 -13.16 16.06 5.45
C PHE A 64 -14.40 16.65 4.73
N ASP A 65 -14.69 16.14 3.53
CA ASP A 65 -15.77 16.60 2.64
C ASP A 65 -15.72 18.12 2.34
N GLY A 66 -14.55 18.75 2.45
CA GLY A 66 -14.37 20.18 2.23
C GLY A 66 -14.82 21.07 3.40
N ASN A 67 -15.21 20.50 4.52
CA ASN A 67 -15.72 21.22 5.68
C ASN A 67 -14.65 21.97 6.50
N LEU A 68 -13.38 21.68 6.25
CA LEU A 68 -12.25 22.27 6.97
C LEU A 68 -11.26 22.91 6.01
N SER A 69 -10.69 24.05 6.41
CA SER A 69 -9.50 24.56 5.73
C SER A 69 -8.34 23.56 5.86
N THR A 70 -7.39 23.57 4.91
CA THR A 70 -6.21 22.70 4.97
C THR A 70 -5.48 22.80 6.30
N HIS A 71 -5.30 24.01 6.84
CA HIS A 71 -4.65 24.21 8.14
C HIS A 71 -5.41 23.53 9.31
N GLN A 72 -6.74 23.65 9.34
CA GLN A 72 -7.56 22.99 10.37
C GLN A 72 -7.54 21.47 10.21
N ALA A 73 -7.61 20.99 8.96
CA ALA A 73 -7.55 19.57 8.65
C ALA A 73 -6.23 18.93 9.08
N LEU A 74 -5.10 19.58 8.81
CA LEU A 74 -3.77 19.07 9.17
C LEU A 74 -3.56 18.89 10.69
N LYS A 75 -4.33 19.56 11.54
CA LYS A 75 -4.34 19.29 12.99
C LYS A 75 -4.92 17.93 13.34
N LYS A 76 -5.73 17.34 12.43
CA LYS A 76 -6.34 16.01 12.57
C LYS A 76 -5.59 14.92 11.77
N VAL A 77 -4.49 15.29 11.13
CA VAL A 77 -3.64 14.40 10.32
C VAL A 77 -2.38 14.07 11.12
N GLY A 78 -2.04 12.80 11.18
CA GLY A 78 -0.71 12.33 11.56
C GLY A 78 0.06 11.97 10.31
N ALA A 79 1.30 12.44 10.15
CA ALA A 79 2.07 12.12 8.95
C ALA A 79 3.54 11.83 9.28
N ILE A 80 4.10 10.88 8.50
CA ILE A 80 5.52 10.62 8.41
C ILE A 80 5.87 10.65 6.93
N ILE A 81 6.70 11.62 6.54
CA ILE A 81 7.28 11.70 5.21
C ILE A 81 8.79 11.51 5.37
N GLU A 82 9.37 10.67 4.54
CA GLU A 82 10.79 10.36 4.55
C GLU A 82 11.28 9.77 5.88
N ARG A 83 12.51 10.11 6.30
CA ARG A 83 13.15 9.53 7.48
C ARG A 83 12.77 10.24 8.76
N PRO A 84 12.60 9.48 9.87
CA PRO A 84 12.37 10.08 11.18
C PRO A 84 13.53 11.01 11.58
N ASN A 85 13.20 12.26 11.86
CA ASN A 85 14.20 13.25 12.29
C ASN A 85 13.97 13.64 13.76
N PHE A 86 14.75 13.04 14.64
CA PHE A 86 14.70 13.27 16.10
C PHE A 86 16.07 13.68 16.62
N TYR A 87 16.10 14.30 17.79
CA TYR A 87 17.35 14.68 18.44
C TYR A 87 18.10 13.44 18.97
N PRO A 88 19.31 13.13 18.47
CA PRO A 88 19.98 11.86 18.74
C PRO A 88 20.32 11.62 20.21
N TYR A 89 20.55 12.68 20.98
CA TYR A 89 20.96 12.63 22.39
C TYR A 89 19.78 12.70 23.37
N MET A 90 18.59 13.00 22.87
CA MET A 90 17.35 12.96 23.65
C MET A 90 16.81 11.52 23.73
N THR A 91 16.07 11.23 24.80
CA THR A 91 15.31 10.00 24.95
C THR A 91 14.04 10.04 24.08
N ALA A 92 13.33 8.91 23.96
CA ALA A 92 12.04 8.89 23.24
C ALA A 92 11.04 9.85 23.89
N ILE A 93 10.89 9.81 25.23
CA ILE A 93 10.00 10.73 25.94
C ILE A 93 10.37 12.19 25.66
N GLN A 94 11.64 12.54 25.74
CA GLN A 94 12.08 13.92 25.52
C GLN A 94 11.79 14.39 24.08
N ASN A 95 12.04 13.55 23.08
CA ASN A 95 11.71 13.86 21.70
C ASN A 95 10.20 14.03 21.49
N LEU A 96 9.38 13.13 22.02
CA LEU A 96 7.93 13.23 21.90
C LEU A 96 7.37 14.43 22.70
N SER A 97 7.94 14.74 23.88
CA SER A 97 7.56 15.93 24.66
C SER A 97 7.86 17.22 23.91
N LEU A 98 8.97 17.27 23.16
CA LEU A 98 9.28 18.42 22.32
C LEU A 98 8.24 18.58 21.19
N ILE A 99 7.83 17.48 20.56
CA ILE A 99 6.78 17.51 19.52
C ILE A 99 5.44 17.93 20.12
N CYS A 100 5.09 17.46 21.32
CA CYS A 100 3.88 17.92 22.02
C CYS A 100 3.90 19.43 22.23
N LYS A 101 5.04 20.00 22.65
CA LYS A 101 5.19 21.46 22.81
C LYS A 101 5.02 22.21 21.49
N ILE A 102 5.62 21.71 20.39
CA ILE A 102 5.49 22.32 19.05
C ILE A 102 4.04 22.28 18.55
N LYS A 103 3.34 21.17 18.81
CA LYS A 103 1.94 20.99 18.40
C LYS A 103 0.93 21.59 19.39
N GLU A 104 1.38 22.15 20.52
CA GLU A 104 0.54 22.69 21.59
C GLU A 104 -0.48 21.68 22.15
N ILE A 105 -0.03 20.42 22.34
CA ILE A 105 -0.84 19.33 22.86
C ILE A 105 -0.27 18.78 24.18
N SER A 106 -1.12 18.10 24.99
CA SER A 106 -0.71 17.48 26.25
C SER A 106 0.31 16.36 26.05
N THR A 107 1.23 16.23 27.02
CA THR A 107 2.22 15.13 27.07
C THR A 107 1.67 13.83 27.69
N GLU A 108 0.46 13.86 28.28
CA GLU A 108 -0.13 12.74 29.03
C GLU A 108 -0.25 11.45 28.20
N LYS A 109 -0.42 11.57 26.89
CA LYS A 109 -0.59 10.41 25.99
C LYS A 109 0.71 9.82 25.46
N ILE A 110 1.88 10.39 25.79
CA ILE A 110 3.17 9.91 25.28
C ILE A 110 3.39 8.43 25.60
N GLU A 111 3.17 8.03 26.85
CA GLU A 111 3.38 6.63 27.26
C GLU A 111 2.40 5.67 26.58
N GLU A 112 1.13 6.07 26.39
CA GLU A 112 0.15 5.31 25.63
C GLU A 112 0.63 5.06 24.20
N LYS A 113 1.11 6.12 23.51
CA LYS A 113 1.59 6.02 22.14
C LYS A 113 2.86 5.16 22.04
N LEU A 114 3.75 5.24 23.03
CA LEU A 114 4.92 4.36 23.10
C LEU A 114 4.55 2.89 23.33
N LYS A 115 3.48 2.61 24.08
CA LYS A 115 2.94 1.23 24.23
C LYS A 115 2.34 0.71 22.92
N ILE A 116 1.61 1.54 22.15
CA ILE A 116 1.06 1.15 20.84
C ILE A 116 2.16 0.65 19.89
N VAL A 117 3.32 1.32 19.91
CA VAL A 117 4.44 1.02 19.00
C VAL A 117 5.51 0.12 19.63
N ASN A 118 5.23 -0.52 20.76
CA ASN A 118 6.15 -1.42 21.47
C ASN A 118 7.52 -0.79 21.81
N LEU A 119 7.53 0.48 22.24
CA LEU A 119 8.74 1.21 22.65
C LEU A 119 8.72 1.68 24.10
N PHE A 120 7.70 1.32 24.87
CA PHE A 120 7.54 1.79 26.26
C PHE A 120 8.75 1.43 27.12
N GLU A 121 9.27 0.21 27.06
CA GLU A 121 10.43 -0.24 27.84
C GLU A 121 11.73 0.48 27.45
N ARG A 122 11.78 1.03 26.24
CA ARG A 122 12.93 1.78 25.73
C ARG A 122 12.77 3.30 25.84
N ARG A 123 11.70 3.79 26.47
CA ARG A 123 11.31 5.21 26.51
C ARG A 123 12.40 6.15 27.02
N ASN A 124 13.26 5.66 27.92
CA ASN A 124 14.37 6.42 28.53
C ASN A 124 15.71 6.21 27.80
N SER A 125 15.76 5.38 26.76
CA SER A 125 16.97 5.19 25.95
C SER A 125 17.13 6.35 24.96
N LYS A 126 18.38 6.76 24.71
CA LYS A 126 18.68 7.83 23.75
C LYS A 126 18.39 7.39 22.32
N PHE A 127 17.78 8.26 21.51
CA PHE A 127 17.40 7.96 20.12
C PHE A 127 18.57 7.43 19.27
N LYS A 128 19.80 7.93 19.48
CA LYS A 128 20.99 7.43 18.77
C LYS A 128 21.26 5.94 18.93
N THR A 129 20.74 5.32 20.01
CA THR A 129 20.91 3.88 20.30
C THR A 129 19.81 3.01 19.70
N TYR A 130 18.85 3.62 18.99
CA TYR A 130 17.73 2.89 18.37
C TYR A 130 18.15 2.26 17.06
N SER A 131 17.69 1.03 16.82
CA SER A 131 17.70 0.41 15.49
C SER A 131 16.84 1.19 14.51
N LEU A 132 16.97 0.92 13.21
CA LEU A 132 16.15 1.58 12.20
C LEU A 132 14.65 1.33 12.45
N GLY A 133 14.25 0.08 12.75
CA GLY A 133 12.86 -0.26 13.08
C GLY A 133 12.35 0.45 14.33
N MET A 134 13.19 0.58 15.39
CA MET A 134 12.81 1.37 16.56
C MET A 134 12.63 2.86 16.25
N LYS A 135 13.47 3.43 15.37
CA LYS A 135 13.34 4.82 14.91
C LYS A 135 12.05 5.03 14.15
N GLN A 136 11.70 4.10 13.28
CA GLN A 136 10.47 4.15 12.50
C GLN A 136 9.23 4.03 13.42
N ARG A 137 9.27 3.13 14.39
CA ARG A 137 8.20 3.00 15.40
C ARG A 137 8.03 4.26 16.24
N LEU A 138 9.12 4.93 16.61
CA LEU A 138 9.03 6.22 17.31
C LEU A 138 8.41 7.31 16.44
N ALA A 139 8.69 7.32 15.13
CA ALA A 139 8.04 8.24 14.19
C ALA A 139 6.53 8.00 14.14
N ILE A 140 6.09 6.74 14.06
CA ILE A 140 4.65 6.42 14.14
C ILE A 140 4.06 6.92 15.45
N ALA A 141 4.73 6.70 16.61
CA ALA A 141 4.26 7.23 17.88
C ALA A 141 4.09 8.75 17.85
N SER A 142 5.05 9.47 17.22
CA SER A 142 4.99 10.93 17.11
C SER A 142 3.83 11.44 16.26
N ALA A 143 3.50 10.69 15.18
CA ALA A 143 2.37 11.00 14.32
C ALA A 143 1.02 10.73 15.00
N LEU A 144 0.98 9.84 16.00
CA LEU A 144 -0.22 9.50 16.78
C LEU A 144 -0.52 10.42 17.96
N LEU A 145 0.38 11.33 18.32
CA LEU A 145 0.26 12.16 19.56
C LEU A 145 -1.03 12.98 19.61
N ASN A 146 -1.50 13.50 18.48
CA ASN A 146 -2.73 14.30 18.37
C ASN A 146 -4.00 13.47 18.12
N ASN A 147 -3.95 12.13 18.26
CA ASN A 147 -5.04 11.21 17.94
C ASN A 147 -5.66 11.50 16.55
N PRO A 148 -4.89 11.37 15.49
CA PRO A 148 -5.32 11.75 14.15
C PRO A 148 -6.50 10.90 13.65
N GLU A 149 -7.38 11.50 12.85
CA GLU A 149 -8.43 10.78 12.13
C GLU A 149 -7.87 10.02 10.91
N ILE A 150 -6.74 10.51 10.37
CA ILE A 150 -5.97 9.83 9.32
C ILE A 150 -4.47 9.87 9.62
N LEU A 151 -3.82 8.73 9.39
CA LEU A 151 -2.37 8.55 9.49
C LEU A 151 -1.77 8.34 8.10
N ILE A 152 -0.82 9.18 7.71
CA ILE A 152 -0.12 9.11 6.42
C ILE A 152 1.30 8.62 6.65
N LEU A 153 1.69 7.57 5.94
CA LEU A 153 2.99 6.91 6.05
C LEU A 153 3.64 6.80 4.68
N ASP A 154 4.80 7.44 4.49
CA ASP A 154 5.58 7.31 3.26
C ASP A 154 6.70 6.28 3.47
N GLU A 155 6.62 5.16 2.75
CA GLU A 155 7.60 4.05 2.77
C GLU A 155 8.00 3.59 4.19
N PRO A 156 7.05 3.27 5.11
CA PRO A 156 7.35 3.06 6.52
C PRO A 156 8.19 1.80 6.80
N THR A 157 8.28 0.88 5.85
CA THR A 157 9.02 -0.39 5.95
C THR A 157 10.37 -0.36 5.22
N ASN A 158 10.67 0.75 4.52
CA ASN A 158 11.85 0.84 3.68
C ASN A 158 13.16 0.67 4.49
N GLY A 159 14.01 -0.26 4.05
CA GLY A 159 15.32 -0.55 4.66
C GLY A 159 15.25 -1.35 5.97
N LEU A 160 14.08 -1.84 6.36
CA LEU A 160 13.92 -2.72 7.50
C LEU A 160 14.23 -4.17 7.13
N ASP A 161 14.67 -4.94 8.12
CA ASP A 161 14.72 -6.39 8.05
C ASP A 161 13.32 -7.02 8.09
N PRO A 162 13.15 -8.30 7.75
CA PRO A 162 11.83 -8.96 7.74
C PRO A 162 11.10 -8.88 9.07
N GLN A 163 11.80 -8.92 10.19
CA GLN A 163 11.21 -8.80 11.52
C GLN A 163 10.68 -7.38 11.75
N GLY A 164 11.45 -6.34 11.38
CA GLY A 164 11.02 -4.95 11.47
C GLY A 164 9.82 -4.63 10.58
N ILE A 165 9.77 -5.20 9.38
CA ILE A 165 8.61 -5.10 8.48
C ILE A 165 7.37 -5.69 9.15
N HIS A 166 7.48 -6.89 9.72
CA HIS A 166 6.38 -7.55 10.42
C HIS A 166 5.86 -6.71 11.59
N GLU A 167 6.76 -6.17 12.43
CA GLU A 167 6.39 -5.31 13.57
C GLU A 167 5.66 -4.04 13.14
N ILE A 168 6.12 -3.36 12.07
CA ILE A 168 5.43 -2.17 11.53
C ILE A 168 4.05 -2.53 11.00
N ARG A 169 3.91 -3.66 10.32
CA ARG A 169 2.63 -4.16 9.81
C ARG A 169 1.62 -4.38 10.93
N GLU A 170 2.00 -5.07 12.00
CA GLU A 170 1.15 -5.28 13.17
C GLU A 170 0.70 -3.97 13.81
N ILE A 171 1.62 -3.00 13.92
CA ILE A 171 1.30 -1.67 14.46
C ILE A 171 0.28 -0.96 13.58
N ILE A 172 0.45 -0.96 12.25
CA ILE A 172 -0.48 -0.35 11.30
C ILE A 172 -1.87 -1.00 11.41
N GLN A 173 -1.94 -2.33 11.44
CA GLN A 173 -3.19 -3.07 11.59
C GLN A 173 -3.88 -2.75 12.92
N LYS A 174 -3.13 -2.64 14.01
CA LYS A 174 -3.66 -2.27 15.34
C LYS A 174 -4.23 -0.85 15.34
N ILE A 175 -3.56 0.10 14.68
CA ILE A 175 -4.03 1.48 14.55
C ILE A 175 -5.31 1.54 13.72
N ALA A 176 -5.36 0.80 12.60
CA ALA A 176 -6.54 0.72 11.73
C ALA A 176 -7.75 0.11 12.44
N LYS A 177 -7.56 -0.98 13.21
CA LYS A 177 -8.62 -1.61 14.04
C LYS A 177 -9.23 -0.64 15.06
N ASN A 178 -8.50 0.37 15.49
CA ASN A 178 -9.00 1.41 16.41
C ASN A 178 -9.74 2.54 15.67
N GLY A 179 -10.02 2.39 14.37
CA GLY A 179 -10.83 3.30 13.57
C GLY A 179 -10.07 4.44 12.89
N THR A 180 -8.74 4.50 13.02
CA THR A 180 -7.92 5.49 12.29
C THR A 180 -7.83 5.12 10.82
N THR A 181 -8.15 6.04 9.91
CA THR A 181 -7.90 5.88 8.48
C THR A 181 -6.39 5.89 8.22
N ILE A 182 -5.91 5.05 7.31
CA ILE A 182 -4.48 5.01 6.99
C ILE A 182 -4.28 5.22 5.49
N LEU A 183 -3.33 6.06 5.14
CA LEU A 183 -2.83 6.22 3.78
C LEU A 183 -1.34 5.86 3.77
N LEU A 184 -1.02 4.74 3.15
CA LEU A 184 0.32 4.16 3.07
C LEU A 184 0.85 4.30 1.64
N ALA A 185 1.96 5.00 1.43
CA ALA A 185 2.68 4.93 0.16
C ALA A 185 3.75 3.84 0.25
N SER A 186 3.80 2.95 -0.73
CA SER A 186 4.80 1.87 -0.81
C SER A 186 5.08 1.49 -2.26
N HIS A 187 6.27 0.95 -2.49
CA HIS A 187 6.63 0.24 -3.72
C HIS A 187 6.60 -1.28 -3.52
N LEU A 188 6.37 -1.77 -2.29
CA LEU A 188 6.31 -3.18 -1.94
C LEU A 188 4.85 -3.67 -1.97
N LEU A 189 4.50 -4.39 -3.03
CA LEU A 189 3.13 -4.87 -3.26
C LEU A 189 2.66 -5.86 -2.18
N ASP A 190 3.53 -6.77 -1.76
CA ASP A 190 3.25 -7.75 -0.67
C ASP A 190 2.86 -7.06 0.65
N GLU A 191 3.44 -5.89 0.95
CA GLU A 191 3.08 -5.12 2.13
C GLU A 191 1.68 -4.52 2.02
N VAL A 192 1.34 -3.98 0.84
CA VAL A 192 0.03 -3.38 0.59
C VAL A 192 -1.06 -4.44 0.60
N GLU A 193 -0.82 -5.60 -0.02
CA GLU A 193 -1.76 -6.73 -0.03
C GLU A 193 -2.11 -7.22 1.38
N LYS A 194 -1.13 -7.24 2.30
CA LYS A 194 -1.32 -7.73 3.67
C LYS A 194 -1.96 -6.73 4.63
N VAL A 195 -1.92 -5.43 4.31
CA VAL A 195 -2.32 -4.38 5.25
C VAL A 195 -3.49 -3.55 4.74
N CYS A 196 -3.57 -3.31 3.41
CA CYS A 196 -4.53 -2.37 2.84
C CYS A 196 -5.83 -3.06 2.44
N SER A 197 -6.95 -2.35 2.60
CA SER A 197 -8.26 -2.73 2.07
C SER A 197 -8.47 -2.18 0.65
N HIS A 198 -7.83 -1.05 0.34
CA HIS A 198 -7.93 -0.34 -0.93
C HIS A 198 -6.55 0.02 -1.46
N VAL A 199 -6.45 0.19 -2.78
CA VAL A 199 -5.21 0.55 -3.44
C VAL A 199 -5.45 1.58 -4.53
N VAL A 200 -4.50 2.50 -4.67
CA VAL A 200 -4.36 3.44 -5.79
C VAL A 200 -3.03 3.15 -6.45
N VAL A 201 -3.03 2.69 -7.69
CA VAL A 201 -1.81 2.40 -8.46
C VAL A 201 -1.44 3.61 -9.30
N ILE A 202 -0.19 4.10 -9.14
CA ILE A 202 0.32 5.27 -9.85
C ILE A 202 1.59 4.91 -10.61
N ARG A 203 1.64 5.31 -11.89
CA ARG A 203 2.84 5.23 -12.72
C ARG A 203 3.01 6.54 -13.48
N GLU A 204 4.23 7.10 -13.46
CA GLU A 204 4.58 8.35 -14.16
C GLU A 204 3.60 9.52 -13.88
N GLY A 205 3.16 9.62 -12.62
CA GLY A 205 2.20 10.62 -12.17
C GLY A 205 0.74 10.34 -12.51
N VAL A 206 0.43 9.29 -13.27
CA VAL A 206 -0.91 8.93 -13.72
C VAL A 206 -1.48 7.80 -12.87
N LYS A 207 -2.77 7.88 -12.54
CA LYS A 207 -3.49 6.80 -11.88
C LYS A 207 -3.85 5.71 -12.88
N LEU A 208 -3.36 4.49 -12.66
CA LEU A 208 -3.70 3.31 -13.46
C LEU A 208 -4.92 2.57 -12.89
N TYR A 209 -5.05 2.51 -11.57
CA TYR A 209 -6.12 1.81 -10.88
C TYR A 209 -6.47 2.51 -9.57
N SER A 210 -7.72 2.39 -9.13
CA SER A 210 -8.18 2.77 -7.80
C SER A 210 -9.39 1.92 -7.43
N GLY A 211 -9.30 1.16 -6.34
CA GLY A 211 -10.37 0.26 -5.90
C GLY A 211 -9.95 -0.58 -4.70
N ARG A 212 -10.75 -1.61 -4.41
CA ARG A 212 -10.41 -2.56 -3.34
C ARG A 212 -9.27 -3.47 -3.77
N VAL A 213 -8.45 -3.90 -2.80
CA VAL A 213 -7.33 -4.85 -3.05
C VAL A 213 -7.88 -6.20 -3.52
N ASP A 214 -8.96 -6.69 -2.90
CA ASP A 214 -9.61 -7.95 -3.27
C ASP A 214 -10.29 -7.89 -4.66
N GLU A 215 -10.79 -6.74 -5.09
CA GLU A 215 -11.33 -6.52 -6.44
C GLU A 215 -10.23 -6.43 -7.49
N MET A 216 -9.12 -5.79 -7.18
CA MET A 216 -7.93 -5.82 -8.03
C MET A 216 -7.44 -7.27 -8.19
N SER A 217 -7.52 -8.07 -7.12
CA SER A 217 -7.21 -9.50 -7.11
C SER A 217 -8.34 -10.38 -7.64
N ALA A 218 -9.46 -9.83 -8.07
CA ALA A 218 -10.64 -10.53 -8.56
C ALA A 218 -10.53 -10.94 -10.05
N SER A 219 -9.36 -11.39 -10.48
CA SER A 219 -9.34 -12.33 -11.59
C SER A 219 -9.94 -13.65 -11.08
N HIS A 220 -10.65 -14.38 -11.94
CA HIS A 220 -11.23 -15.69 -11.59
C HIS A 220 -10.17 -16.73 -11.19
N GLY A 221 -8.91 -16.29 -11.02
CA GLY A 221 -7.76 -17.09 -10.68
C GLY A 221 -6.97 -17.50 -11.91
N LEU A 222 -6.00 -18.34 -11.66
CA LEU A 222 -5.21 -19.00 -12.70
C LEU A 222 -4.94 -20.45 -12.28
N PHE A 223 -4.63 -21.28 -13.27
CA PHE A 223 -4.08 -22.61 -13.06
C PHE A 223 -2.61 -22.63 -13.45
N GLU A 224 -1.79 -23.20 -12.57
CA GLU A 224 -0.43 -23.64 -12.86
C GLU A 224 -0.49 -25.11 -13.19
N LEU A 225 -0.03 -25.46 -14.39
CA LEU A 225 -0.13 -26.82 -14.92
C LEU A 225 1.23 -27.31 -15.42
N ASN A 226 1.46 -28.62 -15.23
CA ASN A 226 2.53 -29.33 -15.92
C ASN A 226 2.01 -30.68 -16.41
N THR A 227 2.67 -31.23 -17.43
CA THR A 227 2.34 -32.49 -18.03
C THR A 227 3.59 -33.17 -18.58
N ASN A 228 3.55 -34.50 -18.69
CA ASN A 228 4.60 -35.26 -19.38
C ASN A 228 4.44 -35.22 -20.91
N GLU A 229 3.31 -34.71 -21.42
CA GLU A 229 3.06 -34.47 -22.84
C GLU A 229 3.76 -33.19 -23.31
N PRO A 230 3.97 -32.98 -24.62
CA PRO A 230 4.53 -31.74 -25.15
C PRO A 230 3.71 -30.52 -24.71
N LYS A 231 4.36 -29.51 -24.14
CA LYS A 231 3.71 -28.28 -23.63
C LYS A 231 2.84 -27.59 -24.68
N ASN A 232 3.28 -27.59 -25.95
CA ASN A 232 2.51 -26.99 -27.07
C ASN A 232 1.12 -27.64 -27.23
N LYS A 233 0.99 -28.96 -26.95
CA LYS A 233 -0.30 -29.66 -27.00
C LYS A 233 -1.19 -29.17 -25.86
N LEU A 234 -0.65 -29.05 -24.62
CA LEU A 234 -1.36 -28.50 -23.46
C LEU A 234 -1.83 -27.07 -23.74
N ILE A 235 -0.94 -26.21 -24.22
CA ILE A 235 -1.25 -24.80 -24.53
C ILE A 235 -2.36 -24.68 -25.59
N SER A 236 -2.30 -25.51 -26.65
CA SER A 236 -3.33 -25.51 -27.70
C SER A 236 -4.71 -25.91 -27.14
N ILE A 237 -4.77 -26.91 -26.28
CA ILE A 237 -6.02 -27.36 -25.66
C ILE A 237 -6.58 -26.31 -24.71
N LEU A 238 -5.70 -25.70 -23.88
CA LEU A 238 -6.10 -24.64 -22.95
C LEU A 238 -6.65 -23.40 -23.71
N ASN A 239 -6.03 -22.99 -24.79
CA ASN A 239 -6.49 -21.86 -25.63
C ASN A 239 -7.86 -22.10 -26.29
N ASN A 240 -8.27 -23.36 -26.45
CA ASN A 240 -9.60 -23.70 -26.98
C ASN A 240 -10.70 -23.73 -25.90
N ASN A 241 -10.36 -23.51 -24.64
CA ASN A 241 -11.33 -23.49 -23.56
C ASN A 241 -11.85 -22.04 -23.36
N SER A 242 -13.17 -21.84 -23.51
CA SER A 242 -13.82 -20.52 -23.40
C SER A 242 -13.67 -19.85 -22.03
N ASN A 243 -13.36 -20.62 -20.99
CA ASN A 243 -13.16 -20.11 -19.62
C ASN A 243 -11.72 -19.64 -19.36
N ILE A 244 -10.82 -19.79 -20.37
CA ILE A 244 -9.41 -19.39 -20.29
C ILE A 244 -9.19 -18.22 -21.24
N GLY A 245 -8.70 -17.09 -20.72
CA GLY A 245 -8.46 -15.87 -21.49
C GLY A 245 -7.07 -15.78 -22.09
N SER A 246 -6.06 -16.28 -21.39
CA SER A 246 -4.68 -16.31 -21.87
C SER A 246 -3.89 -17.45 -21.25
N VAL A 247 -2.92 -17.95 -22.01
CA VAL A 247 -2.01 -19.01 -21.58
C VAL A 247 -0.57 -18.54 -21.78
N ARG A 248 0.26 -18.69 -20.76
CA ARG A 248 1.69 -18.33 -20.79
C ARG A 248 2.54 -19.53 -20.38
N GLU A 249 3.74 -19.58 -20.88
CA GLU A 249 4.76 -20.55 -20.43
C GLU A 249 5.70 -19.83 -19.44
N GLU A 250 5.82 -20.37 -18.24
CA GLU A 250 6.67 -19.82 -17.17
C GLU A 250 7.60 -20.92 -16.66
N GLY A 251 8.82 -20.96 -17.19
CA GLY A 251 9.78 -22.01 -16.87
C GLY A 251 9.26 -23.39 -17.24
N ASP A 252 9.09 -24.27 -16.27
CA ASP A 252 8.56 -25.63 -16.48
C ASP A 252 7.04 -25.70 -16.43
N LEU A 253 6.36 -24.65 -16.02
CA LEU A 253 4.91 -24.60 -15.87
C LEU A 253 4.23 -23.91 -17.07
N VAL A 254 2.98 -24.29 -17.28
CA VAL A 254 2.03 -23.57 -18.14
C VAL A 254 1.02 -22.90 -17.23
N VAL A 255 0.89 -21.58 -17.36
CA VAL A 255 -0.02 -20.75 -16.56
C VAL A 255 -1.21 -20.34 -17.40
N ALA A 256 -2.42 -20.71 -16.97
CA ALA A 256 -3.69 -20.43 -17.66
C ALA A 256 -4.54 -19.47 -16.82
N TYR A 257 -4.75 -18.25 -17.31
CA TYR A 257 -5.56 -17.21 -16.66
C TYR A 257 -7.03 -17.40 -16.99
N LEU A 258 -7.88 -17.39 -15.96
CA LEU A 258 -9.32 -17.63 -16.08
C LEU A 258 -10.09 -16.36 -16.41
N THR A 259 -11.09 -16.47 -17.31
CA THR A 259 -12.08 -15.43 -17.59
C THR A 259 -13.37 -15.61 -16.78
N THR A 260 -13.62 -16.82 -16.30
CA THR A 260 -14.76 -17.18 -15.47
C THR A 260 -14.31 -18.11 -14.36
N GLU A 261 -15.08 -18.21 -13.28
CA GLU A 261 -14.76 -19.11 -12.18
C GLU A 261 -14.80 -20.58 -12.67
N MET A 262 -13.73 -21.33 -12.39
CA MET A 262 -13.57 -22.73 -12.75
C MET A 262 -12.84 -23.46 -11.62
N GLU A 263 -13.30 -24.67 -11.27
CA GLU A 263 -12.64 -25.48 -10.27
C GLU A 263 -11.54 -26.39 -10.87
N ALA A 264 -10.56 -26.78 -10.04
CA ALA A 264 -9.45 -27.64 -10.47
C ALA A 264 -9.94 -29.00 -11.00
N THR A 265 -11.06 -29.51 -10.49
CA THR A 265 -11.71 -30.72 -11.00
C THR A 265 -12.24 -30.59 -12.42
N ASP A 266 -12.76 -29.40 -12.77
CA ASP A 266 -13.35 -29.16 -14.09
C ASP A 266 -12.28 -29.08 -15.17
N ILE A 267 -11.20 -28.33 -14.91
CA ILE A 267 -10.07 -28.24 -15.84
C ILE A 267 -9.36 -29.59 -15.96
N ASN A 268 -9.20 -30.37 -14.89
CA ASN A 268 -8.60 -31.69 -14.93
C ASN A 268 -9.42 -32.64 -15.81
N ASN A 269 -10.75 -32.65 -15.62
CA ASN A 269 -11.67 -33.46 -16.45
C ASN A 269 -11.64 -33.03 -17.93
N TYR A 270 -11.56 -31.72 -18.18
CA TYR A 270 -11.47 -31.18 -19.55
C TYR A 270 -10.18 -31.65 -20.23
N LEU A 271 -9.03 -31.53 -19.54
CA LEU A 271 -7.73 -31.94 -20.08
C LEU A 271 -7.67 -33.47 -20.29
N PHE A 272 -8.17 -34.27 -19.37
CA PHE A 272 -8.21 -35.71 -19.48
C PHE A 272 -9.03 -36.17 -20.69
N LYS A 273 -10.20 -35.56 -20.92
CA LYS A 273 -11.05 -35.83 -22.10
C LYS A 273 -10.36 -35.49 -23.41
N ASN A 274 -9.41 -34.55 -23.41
CA ASN A 274 -8.61 -34.15 -24.57
C ASN A 274 -7.26 -34.86 -24.65
N GLY A 275 -7.06 -35.95 -23.87
CA GLY A 275 -5.87 -36.81 -23.94
C GLY A 275 -4.63 -36.17 -23.31
N ILE A 276 -4.81 -35.33 -22.30
CA ILE A 276 -3.73 -34.79 -21.45
C ILE A 276 -3.89 -35.28 -20.03
N THR A 277 -2.81 -35.88 -19.49
CA THR A 277 -2.68 -36.18 -18.07
C THR A 277 -1.75 -35.15 -17.43
N VAL A 278 -2.26 -34.41 -16.43
CA VAL A 278 -1.47 -33.41 -15.72
C VAL A 278 -0.65 -34.06 -14.62
N SER A 279 0.63 -33.67 -14.50
CA SER A 279 1.52 -34.07 -13.41
C SER A 279 1.53 -33.03 -12.27
N HIS A 280 1.10 -31.79 -12.58
CA HIS A 280 0.95 -30.71 -11.63
C HIS A 280 -0.29 -29.89 -12.01
N LEU A 281 -1.14 -29.58 -11.04
CA LEU A 281 -2.32 -28.74 -11.18
C LEU A 281 -2.58 -28.00 -9.88
N VAL A 282 -2.38 -26.70 -9.88
CA VAL A 282 -2.65 -25.82 -8.74
C VAL A 282 -3.52 -24.66 -9.20
N LYS A 283 -4.65 -24.44 -8.53
CA LYS A 283 -5.46 -23.22 -8.69
C LYS A 283 -4.94 -22.18 -7.71
N ARG A 284 -4.58 -21.00 -8.20
CA ARG A 284 -4.25 -19.87 -7.34
C ARG A 284 -4.84 -18.56 -7.86
N LYS A 285 -4.93 -17.58 -6.97
CA LYS A 285 -5.21 -16.20 -7.40
C LYS A 285 -3.88 -15.55 -7.82
N PRO A 286 -3.87 -14.73 -8.89
CA PRO A 286 -2.70 -13.93 -9.21
C PRO A 286 -2.35 -13.04 -8.01
N SER A 287 -1.07 -12.91 -7.72
CA SER A 287 -0.61 -11.95 -6.72
C SER A 287 -0.89 -10.51 -7.15
N LEU A 288 -0.93 -9.59 -6.20
CA LEU A 288 -1.03 -8.16 -6.52
C LEU A 288 0.13 -7.71 -7.42
N GLU A 289 1.30 -8.37 -7.32
CA GLU A 289 2.48 -8.10 -8.14
C GLU A 289 2.25 -8.47 -9.61
N GLU A 290 1.72 -9.66 -9.88
CA GLU A 290 1.41 -10.10 -11.25
C GLU A 290 0.41 -9.16 -11.92
N GLN A 291 -0.61 -8.74 -11.20
CA GLN A 291 -1.62 -7.82 -11.71
C GLN A 291 -1.08 -6.40 -11.90
N PHE A 292 -0.21 -5.94 -10.99
CA PHE A 292 0.50 -4.68 -11.15
C PHE A 292 1.37 -4.68 -12.41
N LEU A 293 2.11 -5.77 -12.65
CA LEU A 293 2.92 -5.94 -13.87
C LEU A 293 2.05 -5.96 -15.13
N ASP A 294 0.91 -6.64 -15.12
CA ASP A 294 -0.03 -6.64 -16.24
C ASP A 294 -0.60 -5.23 -16.51
N LEU A 295 -0.99 -4.49 -15.49
CA LEU A 295 -1.45 -3.11 -15.63
C LEU A 295 -0.34 -2.16 -16.14
N THR A 296 0.91 -2.44 -15.79
CA THR A 296 2.03 -1.57 -16.17
C THR A 296 2.66 -1.94 -17.51
N ASN A 297 2.53 -3.18 -17.99
CA ASN A 297 3.09 -3.62 -19.26
C ASN A 297 2.12 -3.43 -20.44
N ASN A 298 0.82 -3.32 -20.19
CA ASN A 298 -0.22 -3.17 -21.20
C ASN A 298 -0.60 -1.69 -21.48
N ASN A 299 0.06 -0.74 -20.84
CA ASN A 299 -0.03 0.71 -21.06
C ASN A 299 1.36 1.28 -21.34
#